data_43a80081c79c727e841600ac82496b2c
#
_entry.id   43a80081c79c727e841600ac82496b2c
#
_cell.length_a   1.000
_cell.length_b   1.000
_cell.length_c   1.000
_cell.angle_alpha   90.00
_cell.angle_beta   90.00
_cell.angle_gamma   90.00
#
_symmetry.space_group_name_H-M   'P 1'
#
loop_
_entity.id
_entity.type
_entity.pdbx_description
1 polymer ?
#
loop_
_entity_poly.entity_id
_entity_poly.type
_entity_poly.pdbx_seq_one_letter_code
_entity_poly.pdbx_strand_id
1 'polypeptide(L)'
;ALEPRMLDAARTYLAEHCDDIQLHFTSAVAIAPGESAQILHRDRGIWGGYVPRQIEPLFSTIWALTPFTKKNGATQVVVGSHRWEKNRQPAPDEIAYAEMSPGSVLCYNGTVLHGGGANATEDETRVGVFLHYTLNWLRQEENQYLSCPPKHAEHLSQELRALIGYAKGGYVLGFYSDPDDGSAQHESV
;
A
#
# COMPACT_ATOMS: atom_id res chain seq x y z
N ALA A 1 2.74 8.32 6.34
CA ALA A 1 2.93 8.34 4.88
C ALA A 1 4.15 9.17 4.47
N LEU A 2 4.45 10.23 5.19
CA LEU A 2 5.58 11.12 4.89
C LEU A 2 6.87 10.76 5.66
N GLU A 3 7.03 9.52 6.16
CA GLU A 3 8.31 9.11 6.75
C GLU A 3 9.39 9.12 5.64
N PRO A 4 10.45 9.94 5.76
CA PRO A 4 11.31 10.26 4.61
C PRO A 4 12.00 9.04 4.00
N ARG A 5 12.48 8.10 4.82
CA ARG A 5 13.17 6.90 4.33
C ARG A 5 12.25 5.98 3.53
N MET A 6 10.99 5.83 3.97
CA MET A 6 10.02 4.97 3.28
C MET A 6 9.49 5.62 2.02
N LEU A 7 9.26 6.93 2.07
CA LEU A 7 8.85 7.70 0.90
C LEU A 7 9.93 7.69 -0.20
N ASP A 8 11.18 7.90 0.19
CA ASP A 8 12.33 7.84 -0.72
C ASP A 8 12.54 6.42 -1.29
N ALA A 9 12.41 5.40 -0.45
CA ALA A 9 12.48 4.01 -0.89
C ALA A 9 11.36 3.67 -1.88
N ALA A 10 10.11 4.12 -1.63
CA ALA A 10 9.00 3.90 -2.54
C ALA A 10 9.21 4.60 -3.89
N ARG A 11 9.64 5.87 -3.87
CA ARG A 11 9.96 6.63 -5.08
C ARG A 11 11.08 5.94 -5.88
N THR A 12 12.17 5.59 -5.22
CA THR A 12 13.30 4.91 -5.87
C THR A 12 12.90 3.57 -6.47
N TYR A 13 12.10 2.79 -5.74
CA TYR A 13 11.68 1.45 -6.17
C TYR A 13 10.74 1.48 -7.37
N LEU A 14 9.85 2.47 -7.44
CA LEU A 14 8.83 2.60 -8.49
C LEU A 14 9.25 3.52 -9.65
N ALA A 15 10.39 4.21 -9.56
CA ALA A 15 10.84 5.22 -10.52
C ALA A 15 10.99 4.74 -11.98
N GLU A 16 11.19 3.44 -12.19
CA GLU A 16 11.27 2.87 -13.55
C GLU A 16 9.92 2.91 -14.27
N HIS A 17 8.82 3.07 -13.54
CA HIS A 17 7.46 2.88 -14.05
C HIS A 17 6.56 4.11 -13.94
N CYS A 18 7.02 5.18 -13.31
CA CYS A 18 6.23 6.42 -13.14
C CYS A 18 7.13 7.64 -12.86
N ASP A 19 6.58 8.82 -13.11
CA ASP A 19 7.25 10.10 -12.80
C ASP A 19 7.20 10.41 -11.30
N ASP A 20 6.13 10.00 -10.60
CA ASP A 20 5.97 10.11 -9.16
C ASP A 20 5.01 9.01 -8.67
N ILE A 21 4.88 8.92 -7.37
CA ILE A 21 4.04 7.93 -6.68
C ILE A 21 2.84 8.59 -6.00
N GLN A 22 1.86 7.78 -5.66
CA GLN A 22 0.72 8.18 -4.84
C GLN A 22 0.40 7.13 -3.79
N LEU A 23 -0.29 7.53 -2.71
CA LEU A 23 -0.87 6.59 -1.75
C LEU A 23 -1.97 5.78 -2.43
N HIS A 24 -1.88 4.48 -2.30
CA HIS A 24 -2.79 3.53 -2.89
C HIS A 24 -3.90 3.12 -1.93
N PHE A 25 -3.49 2.78 -0.71
CA PHE A 25 -4.34 2.26 0.36
C PHE A 25 -3.77 2.63 1.72
N THR A 26 -4.64 2.98 2.63
CA THR A 26 -4.30 3.29 4.03
C THR A 26 -5.27 2.59 4.95
N SER A 27 -4.77 1.85 5.94
CA SER A 27 -5.62 1.16 6.91
C SER A 27 -4.90 0.88 8.22
N ALA A 28 -5.64 0.88 9.29
CA ALA A 28 -5.22 0.26 10.55
C ALA A 28 -5.93 -1.08 10.68
N VAL A 29 -5.17 -2.16 10.78
CA VAL A 29 -5.69 -3.52 10.85
C VAL A 29 -5.34 -4.15 12.18
N ALA A 30 -6.36 -4.60 12.89
CA ALA A 30 -6.24 -5.40 14.10
C ALA A 30 -6.57 -6.86 13.79
N ILE A 31 -5.76 -7.78 14.28
CA ILE A 31 -6.04 -9.23 14.28
C ILE A 31 -6.27 -9.64 15.72
N ALA A 32 -7.52 -9.93 16.05
CA ALA A 32 -7.95 -10.32 17.39
C ALA A 32 -7.64 -11.79 17.69
N PRO A 33 -7.63 -12.21 18.97
CA PRO A 33 -7.53 -13.61 19.36
C PRO A 33 -8.54 -14.49 18.61
N GLY A 34 -8.07 -15.63 18.11
CA GLY A 34 -8.91 -16.62 17.41
C GLY A 34 -9.14 -16.32 15.92
N GLU A 35 -8.68 -15.19 15.39
CA GLU A 35 -8.79 -14.94 13.95
C GLU A 35 -7.91 -15.89 13.13
N SER A 36 -8.48 -16.44 12.07
CA SER A 36 -7.78 -17.34 11.15
C SER A 36 -6.84 -16.59 10.21
N ALA A 37 -5.82 -17.28 9.69
CA ALA A 37 -4.92 -16.71 8.70
C ALA A 37 -5.66 -16.33 7.41
N GLN A 38 -5.21 -15.25 6.79
CA GLN A 38 -5.61 -14.92 5.43
C GLN A 38 -5.06 -15.93 4.42
N ILE A 39 -5.81 -16.12 3.34
CA ILE A 39 -5.27 -16.81 2.16
C ILE A 39 -4.11 -15.98 1.60
N LEU A 40 -2.99 -16.64 1.30
CA LEU A 40 -1.86 -15.97 0.67
C LEU A 40 -2.27 -15.41 -0.70
N HIS A 41 -1.99 -14.14 -0.90
CA HIS A 41 -2.37 -13.40 -2.09
C HIS A 41 -1.25 -12.46 -2.57
N ARG A 42 -1.49 -11.82 -3.71
CA ARG A 42 -0.63 -10.78 -4.29
C ARG A 42 -1.47 -9.54 -4.51
N ASP A 43 -1.10 -8.42 -3.90
CA ASP A 43 -1.88 -7.16 -3.97
C ASP A 43 -2.02 -6.62 -5.39
N ARG A 44 -1.02 -6.84 -6.25
CA ARG A 44 -1.13 -6.41 -7.66
C ARG A 44 -2.35 -6.97 -8.40
N GLY A 45 -3.00 -8.01 -7.85
CA GLY A 45 -4.20 -8.63 -8.43
C GLY A 45 -5.42 -7.73 -8.46
N ILE A 46 -5.47 -6.68 -7.67
CA ILE A 46 -6.61 -5.75 -7.58
C ILE A 46 -6.91 -5.05 -8.92
N TRP A 47 -5.91 -4.84 -9.78
CA TRP A 47 -6.12 -4.30 -11.13
C TRP A 47 -6.51 -5.39 -12.15
N GLY A 48 -7.05 -6.54 -11.70
CA GLY A 48 -7.62 -7.58 -12.56
C GLY A 48 -6.63 -8.26 -13.51
N GLY A 49 -5.33 -8.11 -13.28
CA GLY A 49 -4.30 -8.69 -14.14
C GLY A 49 -4.00 -7.89 -15.40
N TYR A 50 -4.56 -6.69 -15.56
CA TYR A 50 -4.31 -5.82 -16.72
C TYR A 50 -2.97 -5.09 -16.66
N VAL A 51 -2.36 -4.96 -15.47
CA VAL A 51 -1.01 -4.40 -15.35
C VAL A 51 0.01 -5.44 -15.82
N PRO A 52 0.83 -5.16 -16.85
CA PRO A 52 1.84 -6.07 -17.35
C PRO A 52 2.79 -6.55 -16.24
N ARG A 53 3.23 -7.81 -16.31
CA ARG A 53 4.06 -8.41 -15.26
C ARG A 53 5.41 -7.70 -15.06
N GLN A 54 5.91 -7.05 -16.08
CA GLN A 54 7.16 -6.28 -16.05
C GLN A 54 7.03 -4.99 -15.22
N ILE A 55 5.81 -4.51 -15.03
CA ILE A 55 5.55 -3.31 -14.22
C ILE A 55 5.24 -3.75 -12.79
N GLU A 56 6.08 -3.35 -11.82
CA GLU A 56 5.73 -3.51 -10.41
C GLU A 56 4.88 -2.32 -9.96
N PRO A 57 3.60 -2.53 -9.63
CA PRO A 57 2.70 -1.41 -9.35
C PRO A 57 2.72 -0.92 -7.91
N LEU A 58 3.30 -1.67 -6.98
CA LEU A 58 3.17 -1.40 -5.54
C LEU A 58 4.49 -1.49 -4.78
N PHE A 59 4.69 -0.51 -3.91
CA PHE A 59 5.57 -0.59 -2.75
C PHE A 59 4.72 -0.52 -1.49
N SER A 60 4.64 -1.61 -0.77
CA SER A 60 3.77 -1.79 0.40
C SER A 60 4.56 -1.70 1.69
N THR A 61 4.00 -1.04 2.71
CA THR A 61 4.57 -1.00 4.05
C THR A 61 3.55 -1.40 5.10
N ILE A 62 3.98 -2.21 6.07
CA ILE A 62 3.20 -2.56 7.26
C ILE A 62 3.99 -2.13 8.50
N TRP A 63 3.43 -1.23 9.28
CA TRP A 63 4.02 -0.67 10.48
C TRP A 63 3.48 -1.36 11.72
N ALA A 64 4.34 -1.93 12.54
CA ALA A 64 3.94 -2.60 13.77
C ALA A 64 3.61 -1.56 14.86
N LEU A 65 2.37 -1.50 15.30
CA LEU A 65 1.96 -0.71 16.48
C LEU A 65 2.04 -1.54 17.76
N THR A 66 1.79 -2.84 17.66
CA THR A 66 2.02 -3.82 18.72
C THR A 66 3.13 -4.79 18.30
N PRO A 67 3.67 -5.64 19.18
CA PRO A 67 4.56 -6.72 18.76
C PRO A 67 3.87 -7.63 17.72
N PHE A 68 4.59 -7.99 16.66
CA PHE A 68 4.18 -9.01 15.71
C PHE A 68 4.95 -10.28 16.00
N THR A 69 4.25 -11.35 16.32
CA THR A 69 4.82 -12.69 16.55
C THR A 69 4.07 -13.70 15.70
N LYS A 70 4.72 -14.80 15.39
CA LYS A 70 4.05 -15.90 14.68
C LYS A 70 2.75 -16.33 15.40
N LYS A 71 2.74 -16.29 16.74
CA LYS A 71 1.60 -16.72 17.55
C LYS A 71 0.41 -15.75 17.46
N ASN A 72 0.66 -14.43 17.36
CA ASN A 72 -0.40 -13.41 17.33
C ASN A 72 -0.76 -12.92 15.92
N GLY A 73 -0.34 -13.62 14.87
CA GLY A 73 -0.75 -13.30 13.51
C GLY A 73 0.21 -12.39 12.75
N ALA A 74 1.53 -12.49 13.01
CA ALA A 74 2.53 -11.82 12.17
C ALA A 74 2.30 -12.14 10.69
N THR A 75 2.58 -11.15 9.84
CA THR A 75 2.39 -11.27 8.39
C THR A 75 3.21 -12.43 7.84
N GLN A 76 2.54 -13.34 7.15
CA GLN A 76 3.15 -14.42 6.39
C GLN A 76 3.71 -13.86 5.09
N VAL A 77 4.94 -14.22 4.75
CA VAL A 77 5.63 -13.76 3.53
C VAL A 77 6.35 -14.94 2.90
N VAL A 78 6.18 -15.11 1.60
CA VAL A 78 6.93 -16.10 0.82
C VAL A 78 8.06 -15.39 0.09
N VAL A 79 9.25 -15.43 0.67
CA VAL A 79 10.43 -14.72 0.17
C VAL A 79 10.79 -15.17 -1.25
N GLY A 80 10.99 -14.24 -2.17
CA GLY A 80 11.33 -14.52 -3.56
C GLY A 80 10.15 -14.90 -4.46
N SER A 81 8.93 -15.03 -3.92
CA SER A 81 7.72 -15.43 -4.67
C SER A 81 7.29 -14.45 -5.76
N HIS A 82 7.79 -13.21 -5.77
CA HIS A 82 7.59 -12.24 -6.85
C HIS A 82 8.18 -12.72 -8.19
N ARG A 83 9.15 -13.65 -8.15
CA ARG A 83 9.78 -14.27 -9.34
C ARG A 83 9.11 -15.56 -9.79
N TRP A 84 8.12 -16.05 -9.02
CA TRP A 84 7.51 -17.34 -9.30
C TRP A 84 6.48 -17.25 -10.43
N GLU A 85 6.24 -18.43 -11.03
CA GLU A 85 5.10 -18.60 -11.93
C GLU A 85 3.77 -18.31 -11.19
N LYS A 86 2.80 -17.78 -11.92
CA LYS A 86 1.54 -17.24 -11.36
C LYS A 86 0.83 -18.21 -10.41
N ASN A 87 0.82 -19.51 -10.74
CA ASN A 87 0.01 -20.51 -10.05
C ASN A 87 0.82 -21.37 -9.06
N ARG A 88 2.11 -21.07 -8.86
CA ARG A 88 2.92 -21.82 -7.89
C ARG A 88 2.42 -21.54 -6.48
N GLN A 89 2.13 -22.63 -5.74
CA GLN A 89 1.79 -22.59 -4.33
C GLN A 89 3.04 -22.82 -3.48
N PRO A 90 3.20 -22.15 -2.34
CA PRO A 90 4.31 -22.40 -1.44
C PRO A 90 4.11 -23.69 -0.66
N ALA A 91 5.21 -24.38 -0.38
CA ALA A 91 5.25 -25.37 0.66
C ALA A 91 5.25 -24.70 2.05
N PRO A 92 4.82 -25.40 3.12
CA PRO A 92 4.74 -24.80 4.46
C PRO A 92 6.07 -24.24 4.99
N ASP A 93 7.19 -24.81 4.63
CA ASP A 93 8.54 -24.39 5.01
C ASP A 93 9.08 -23.20 4.19
N GLU A 94 8.40 -22.81 3.10
CA GLU A 94 8.70 -21.61 2.32
C GLU A 94 8.00 -20.34 2.89
N ILE A 95 7.13 -20.50 3.89
CA ILE A 95 6.38 -19.41 4.50
C ILE A 95 7.16 -18.87 5.71
N ALA A 96 7.68 -17.66 5.58
CA ALA A 96 8.27 -16.92 6.69
C ALA A 96 7.23 -16.05 7.41
N TYR A 97 7.50 -15.70 8.66
CA TYR A 97 6.69 -14.77 9.44
C TYR A 97 7.50 -13.51 9.70
N ALA A 98 6.93 -12.34 9.40
CA ALA A 98 7.53 -11.05 9.69
C ALA A 98 7.31 -10.71 11.17
N GLU A 99 8.11 -11.32 12.05
CA GLU A 99 8.10 -10.98 13.47
C GLU A 99 8.81 -9.65 13.69
N MET A 100 8.14 -8.71 14.38
CA MET A 100 8.59 -7.32 14.50
C MET A 100 8.28 -6.75 15.88
N SER A 101 9.19 -5.91 16.40
CA SER A 101 8.91 -5.06 17.54
C SER A 101 8.05 -3.85 17.13
N PRO A 102 7.29 -3.23 18.05
CA PRO A 102 6.59 -1.98 17.78
C PRO A 102 7.53 -0.91 17.21
N GLY A 103 7.07 -0.15 16.23
CA GLY A 103 7.85 0.85 15.51
C GLY A 103 8.68 0.30 14.34
N SER A 104 8.73 -1.02 14.14
CA SER A 104 9.33 -1.62 12.95
C SER A 104 8.40 -1.54 11.75
N VAL A 105 8.98 -1.62 10.55
CA VAL A 105 8.25 -1.64 9.28
C VAL A 105 8.69 -2.82 8.42
N LEU A 106 7.71 -3.55 7.89
CA LEU A 106 7.90 -4.53 6.83
C LEU A 106 7.66 -3.84 5.49
N CYS A 107 8.64 -3.93 4.57
CA CYS A 107 8.49 -3.47 3.18
C CYS A 107 8.43 -4.66 2.23
N TYR A 108 7.49 -4.63 1.28
CA TYR A 108 7.37 -5.66 0.25
C TYR A 108 6.70 -5.07 -1.01
N ASN A 109 6.78 -5.79 -2.11
CA ASN A 109 6.14 -5.36 -3.36
C ASN A 109 4.81 -6.10 -3.59
N GLY A 110 3.94 -5.55 -4.43
CA GLY A 110 2.61 -6.09 -4.71
C GLY A 110 2.61 -7.47 -5.38
N THR A 111 3.76 -7.97 -5.82
CA THR A 111 3.90 -9.27 -6.48
C THR A 111 4.29 -10.40 -5.50
N VAL A 112 4.76 -10.08 -4.29
CA VAL A 112 5.08 -11.07 -3.26
C VAL A 112 3.80 -11.74 -2.73
N LEU A 113 3.84 -13.07 -2.59
CA LEU A 113 2.81 -13.81 -1.85
C LEU A 113 2.94 -13.51 -0.37
N HIS A 114 1.86 -13.01 0.21
CA HIS A 114 1.78 -12.69 1.63
C HIS A 114 0.34 -12.79 2.15
N GLY A 115 0.17 -12.63 3.46
CA GLY A 115 -1.12 -12.59 4.12
C GLY A 115 -0.99 -12.47 5.63
N GLY A 116 -2.01 -12.02 6.33
CA GLY A 116 -2.04 -12.03 7.79
C GLY A 116 -1.95 -13.47 8.33
N GLY A 117 -1.16 -13.67 9.38
CA GLY A 117 -1.12 -14.95 10.09
C GLY A 117 -2.35 -15.16 10.97
N ALA A 118 -2.58 -16.38 11.41
CA ALA A 118 -3.59 -16.66 12.42
C ALA A 118 -3.16 -16.13 13.79
N ASN A 119 -4.10 -15.60 14.56
CA ASN A 119 -3.85 -15.23 15.95
C ASN A 119 -4.33 -16.38 16.88
N ALA A 120 -3.37 -17.16 17.36
CA ALA A 120 -3.59 -18.28 18.26
C ALA A 120 -3.37 -17.89 19.74
N THR A 121 -3.34 -16.60 20.07
CA THR A 121 -3.28 -16.11 21.45
C THR A 121 -4.70 -16.05 22.05
N GLU A 122 -4.77 -15.91 23.37
CA GLU A 122 -6.06 -15.82 24.08
C GLU A 122 -6.45 -14.35 24.30
N ASP A 123 -5.48 -13.43 24.38
CA ASP A 123 -5.68 -12.07 24.86
C ASP A 123 -4.89 -10.98 24.10
N GLU A 124 -4.02 -11.36 23.16
CA GLU A 124 -3.22 -10.40 22.41
C GLU A 124 -3.92 -10.00 21.11
N THR A 125 -4.16 -8.71 20.90
CA THR A 125 -4.56 -8.15 19.60
C THR A 125 -3.34 -7.56 18.89
N ARG A 126 -3.04 -8.06 17.68
CA ARG A 126 -1.96 -7.54 16.84
C ARG A 126 -2.47 -6.38 16.00
N VAL A 127 -1.88 -5.19 16.13
CA VAL A 127 -2.29 -3.98 15.40
C VAL A 127 -1.15 -3.49 14.52
N GLY A 128 -1.45 -3.32 13.24
CA GLY A 128 -0.55 -2.73 12.24
C GLY A 128 -1.20 -1.64 11.42
N VAL A 129 -0.39 -0.70 10.94
CA VAL A 129 -0.81 0.32 9.97
C VAL A 129 -0.23 -0.01 8.61
N PHE A 130 -1.08 -0.03 7.62
CA PHE A 130 -0.75 -0.27 6.22
C PHE A 130 -0.72 1.07 5.48
N LEU A 131 0.40 1.34 4.80
CA LEU A 131 0.58 2.48 3.93
C LEU A 131 1.19 1.96 2.64
N HIS A 132 0.37 1.86 1.60
CA HIS A 132 0.80 1.34 0.30
C HIS A 132 0.95 2.47 -0.70
N TYR A 133 2.03 2.44 -1.48
CA TYR A 133 2.32 3.41 -2.53
C TYR A 133 2.20 2.73 -3.90
N THR A 134 1.65 3.47 -4.85
CA THR A 134 1.49 3.00 -6.24
C THR A 134 1.94 4.07 -7.24
N LEU A 135 1.98 3.69 -8.51
CA LEU A 135 2.28 4.57 -9.63
C LEU A 135 1.21 5.66 -9.73
N ASN A 136 1.60 6.92 -9.91
CA ASN A 136 0.68 8.06 -9.93
C ASN A 136 -0.35 8.05 -11.08
N TRP A 137 -0.20 7.16 -12.05
CA TRP A 137 -1.12 6.98 -13.17
C TRP A 137 -2.10 5.82 -13.01
N LEU A 138 -1.96 5.00 -11.94
CA LEU A 138 -2.90 3.92 -11.65
C LEU A 138 -4.06 4.38 -10.76
N ARG A 139 -5.23 3.79 -10.94
CA ARG A 139 -6.36 3.97 -10.02
C ARG A 139 -6.00 3.40 -8.65
N GLN A 140 -6.13 4.22 -7.60
CA GLN A 140 -5.98 3.83 -6.20
C GLN A 140 -7.10 2.85 -5.78
N GLU A 141 -6.78 1.91 -4.89
CA GLU A 141 -7.78 1.04 -4.25
C GLU A 141 -8.70 1.86 -3.34
N GLU A 142 -8.11 2.68 -2.48
CA GLU A 142 -8.87 3.62 -1.66
C GLU A 142 -9.23 4.86 -2.48
N ASN A 143 -10.49 5.25 -2.45
CA ASN A 143 -10.91 6.50 -3.06
C ASN A 143 -10.54 7.68 -2.15
N GLN A 144 -9.30 8.17 -2.27
CA GLN A 144 -8.74 9.22 -1.43
C GLN A 144 -9.55 10.54 -1.51
N TYR A 145 -10.20 10.83 -2.63
CA TYR A 145 -11.02 12.04 -2.76
C TYR A 145 -12.31 11.98 -1.95
N LEU A 146 -12.80 10.75 -1.65
CA LEU A 146 -13.95 10.55 -0.76
C LEU A 146 -13.52 10.40 0.69
N SER A 147 -12.38 9.72 0.94
CA SER A 147 -11.81 9.56 2.28
C SER A 147 -11.29 10.88 2.85
N CYS A 148 -10.72 11.72 1.99
CA CYS A 148 -10.19 13.04 2.34
C CYS A 148 -10.66 14.08 1.31
N PRO A 149 -11.93 14.53 1.36
CA PRO A 149 -12.48 15.48 0.41
C PRO A 149 -11.78 16.85 0.49
N PRO A 150 -11.91 17.73 -0.53
CA PRO A 150 -11.18 19.00 -0.65
C PRO A 150 -11.15 19.84 0.63
N LYS A 151 -12.29 19.98 1.31
CA LYS A 151 -12.41 20.73 2.57
C LYS A 151 -11.53 20.21 3.73
N HIS A 152 -11.09 18.93 3.67
CA HIS A 152 -10.15 18.36 4.62
C HIS A 152 -8.73 18.38 4.06
N ALA A 153 -8.59 18.16 2.75
CA ALA A 153 -7.29 18.16 2.08
C ALA A 153 -6.61 19.55 2.12
N GLU A 154 -7.36 20.66 2.10
CA GLU A 154 -6.81 22.01 2.18
C GLU A 154 -5.97 22.28 3.43
N HIS A 155 -6.23 21.55 4.53
CA HIS A 155 -5.48 21.63 5.77
C HIS A 155 -4.21 20.75 5.81
N LEU A 156 -3.99 19.92 4.80
CA LEU A 156 -2.82 19.07 4.69
C LEU A 156 -1.64 19.83 4.04
N SER A 157 -0.43 19.35 4.28
CA SER A 157 0.75 19.86 3.55
C SER A 157 0.60 19.61 2.04
N GLN A 158 1.22 20.44 1.23
CA GLN A 158 1.23 20.27 -0.23
C GLN A 158 1.72 18.88 -0.64
N GLU A 159 2.78 18.39 0.01
CA GLU A 159 3.34 17.06 -0.26
C GLU A 159 2.33 15.94 0.04
N LEU A 160 1.62 16.02 1.17
CA LEU A 160 0.62 15.00 1.50
C LEU A 160 -0.59 15.08 0.56
N ARG A 161 -1.02 16.28 0.17
CA ARG A 161 -2.06 16.45 -0.85
C ARG A 161 -1.69 15.81 -2.17
N ALA A 162 -0.47 16.06 -2.64
CA ALA A 162 0.04 15.45 -3.86
C ALA A 162 0.03 13.91 -3.73
N LEU A 163 0.52 13.39 -2.61
CA LEU A 163 0.61 11.96 -2.36
C LEU A 163 -0.74 11.25 -2.32
N ILE A 164 -1.80 11.88 -1.81
CA ILE A 164 -3.16 11.32 -1.82
C ILE A 164 -3.90 11.52 -3.15
N GLY A 165 -3.27 12.15 -4.12
CA GLY A 165 -3.79 12.27 -5.49
C GLY A 165 -4.29 13.67 -5.90
N TYR A 166 -4.16 14.69 -5.04
CA TYR A 166 -4.47 16.09 -5.39
C TYR A 166 -3.32 16.74 -6.19
N ALA A 167 -2.69 15.97 -7.05
CA ALA A 167 -1.70 16.41 -8.02
C ALA A 167 -1.95 15.69 -9.34
N LYS A 168 -1.50 16.28 -10.42
CA LYS A 168 -1.56 15.59 -11.72
C LYS A 168 -0.58 14.43 -11.76
N GLY A 169 -1.02 13.30 -12.29
CA GLY A 169 -0.15 12.20 -12.67
C GLY A 169 0.38 12.42 -14.08
N GLY A 170 1.70 12.46 -14.25
CA GLY A 170 2.30 12.79 -15.54
C GLY A 170 1.81 14.15 -16.08
N TYR A 171 1.40 14.19 -17.36
CA TYR A 171 1.03 15.44 -18.01
C TYR A 171 -0.37 15.96 -17.63
N VAL A 172 -1.40 15.09 -17.59
CA VAL A 172 -2.79 15.53 -17.46
C VAL A 172 -3.67 14.67 -16.56
N LEU A 173 -3.21 13.51 -16.11
CA LEU A 173 -4.05 12.62 -15.32
C LEU A 173 -4.44 13.27 -13.99
N GLY A 174 -5.74 13.25 -13.67
CA GLY A 174 -6.27 13.91 -12.48
C GLY A 174 -6.59 15.41 -12.69
N PHE A 175 -6.55 15.89 -13.94
CA PHE A 175 -7.05 17.24 -14.26
C PHE A 175 -8.53 17.38 -13.83
N TYR A 176 -8.86 18.54 -13.26
CA TYR A 176 -10.23 18.90 -12.95
C TYR A 176 -10.46 20.38 -13.25
N SER A 177 -11.71 20.74 -13.53
CA SER A 177 -12.19 22.12 -13.54
C SER A 177 -13.03 22.33 -12.30
N ASP A 178 -12.75 23.38 -11.56
CA ASP A 178 -13.55 23.72 -10.38
C ASP A 178 -14.94 24.20 -10.85
N PRO A 179 -16.04 23.53 -10.48
CA PRO A 179 -17.37 23.93 -10.91
C PRO A 179 -17.82 25.25 -10.28
N ASP A 180 -17.22 25.67 -9.16
CA ASP A 180 -17.54 26.90 -8.46
C ASP A 180 -16.66 28.08 -8.91
N ASP A 181 -15.55 27.80 -9.61
CA ASP A 181 -14.73 28.83 -10.26
C ASP A 181 -15.32 29.15 -11.63
N GLY A 182 -16.10 30.23 -11.73
CA GLY A 182 -16.69 30.70 -12.98
C GLY A 182 -15.70 31.10 -14.08
N SER A 183 -14.41 30.97 -13.84
CA SER A 183 -13.34 31.09 -14.81
C SER A 183 -12.92 29.69 -15.28
N ALA A 184 -13.23 29.34 -16.52
CA ALA A 184 -12.65 28.17 -17.19
C ALA A 184 -11.15 28.41 -17.45
N GLN A 185 -10.36 28.60 -16.40
CA GLN A 185 -8.92 28.77 -16.52
C GLN A 185 -8.28 27.39 -16.46
N HIS A 186 -7.80 26.94 -17.61
CA HIS A 186 -6.80 25.91 -17.72
C HIS A 186 -5.51 26.43 -17.07
N GLU A 187 -5.30 26.20 -15.79
CA GLU A 187 -3.97 26.35 -15.24
C GLU A 187 -3.09 25.23 -15.84
N SER A 188 -2.40 25.59 -16.90
CA SER A 188 -1.24 24.86 -17.37
C SER A 188 -0.13 25.07 -16.34
N VAL A 189 0.29 23.99 -15.67
CA VAL A 189 1.54 23.92 -14.92
C VAL A 189 2.71 23.74 -15.88
#